data_cba6b12444081e2312039a5f95b6cc7c
#
_entry.id   cba6b12444081e2312039a5f95b6cc7c
#
_cell.length_a   1.000
_cell.length_b   1.000
_cell.length_c   1.000
_cell.angle_alpha   90.00
_cell.angle_beta   90.00
_cell.angle_gamma   90.00
#
_symmetry.space_group_name_H-M   'P 1'
#
loop_
_entity.id
_entity.type
_entity.pdbx_description
1 polymer ?
#
loop_
_entity_poly.entity_id
_entity_poly.type
_entity_poly.pdbx_seq_one_letter_code
_entity_poly.pdbx_strand_id
1 'polypeptide(L)'
;MIPWPLQAKVVEGNSGLVAATMSPIAVRAGIEALRQGGTAADAAAAVALTQVTTALGSYVSYAGILQLVYYDAESGKVSSMNAGWNSYLGETDPRTIPVADLGSLPIGKKPSDGAQGRKTLVPGFMAGIQSMHRRFGRLPFSDLFAPAIWYADNGVTITPLLDAYFKMRETTLSRTAEGRAFLNQAGSPLPKTGDRFVQASLASTLRAVAANGAETMYSGPWGQHFVAAAQSEGGKATMEDMKRYQPIWEEPLSTTYLGHTIFAPGRSNDGAYQVLEALNLAEELKLDRMGSYAKDPNAFQALSRILSDVEFDSLAIPQVQDYKRQNGLSLLRDDRISKPYAKRVAALMAFHGQAPQASPSPHTDAVVVIDRWGSIAALSHSINTVVWGSTGIVVDGIPIPDAAGFQQARLAAIKPGDPVPQDMAPVIVMSGTQPVLAIASVGSSLIPETVRLIVGTLANHLDPLTAMAAPPLLLNMEPPKAGETFFTRPEIIPQGAYEPEFIERLKQSGMDVEQKSQTEVYGIKGTAVLGTFDTHSHVLRSIESPNVFGFASAY
;
A
#
# COMPACT_ATOMS: atom_id res chain seq x y z
N MET A 1 9.01 23.29 1.69
CA MET A 1 10.02 22.57 0.87
C MET A 1 10.59 21.47 1.74
N ILE A 2 10.40 20.20 1.39
CA ILE A 2 11.02 19.08 2.12
C ILE A 2 12.46 19.02 1.65
N PRO A 3 13.45 19.25 2.52
CA PRO A 3 14.84 19.25 2.08
C PRO A 3 15.28 17.85 1.67
N TRP A 4 16.02 17.74 0.60
CA TRP A 4 16.83 16.58 0.28
C TRP A 4 18.28 16.88 0.74
N PRO A 5 18.98 16.02 1.48
CA PRO A 5 18.60 14.67 1.89
C PRO A 5 17.55 14.63 3.02
N LEU A 6 16.88 13.49 3.15
CA LEU A 6 15.86 13.25 4.15
C LEU A 6 16.41 13.39 5.58
N GLN A 7 15.67 14.08 6.45
CA GLN A 7 15.96 13.99 7.89
C GLN A 7 15.50 12.61 8.37
N ALA A 8 16.45 11.78 8.73
CA ALA A 8 16.20 10.42 9.18
C ALA A 8 17.09 10.10 10.38
N LYS A 9 16.59 9.27 11.29
CA LYS A 9 17.35 8.73 12.41
C LYS A 9 17.12 7.23 12.53
N VAL A 10 18.14 6.51 12.98
CA VAL A 10 18.02 5.11 13.35
C VAL A 10 17.34 5.01 14.72
N VAL A 11 16.40 4.07 14.81
CA VAL A 11 15.75 3.66 16.06
C VAL A 11 16.16 2.22 16.34
N GLU A 12 16.64 1.95 17.54
CA GLU A 12 17.18 0.64 17.95
C GLU A 12 16.53 0.16 19.25
N GLY A 13 16.38 -1.17 19.37
CA GLY A 13 15.91 -1.86 20.56
C GLY A 13 16.23 -3.34 20.50
N ASN A 14 15.87 -4.10 21.53
CA ASN A 14 16.12 -5.55 21.59
C ASN A 14 14.92 -6.37 22.06
N SER A 15 13.81 -5.73 22.39
CA SER A 15 12.63 -6.40 22.94
C SER A 15 11.37 -6.16 22.11
N GLY A 16 11.37 -5.15 21.25
CA GLY A 16 10.25 -4.87 20.35
C GLY A 16 10.51 -3.67 19.46
N LEU A 17 9.96 -3.71 18.25
CA LEU A 17 10.06 -2.65 17.25
C LEU A 17 8.73 -2.47 16.55
N VAL A 18 8.32 -1.22 16.37
CA VAL A 18 7.18 -0.81 15.55
C VAL A 18 7.62 0.30 14.61
N ALA A 19 7.39 0.11 13.33
CA ALA A 19 7.55 1.13 12.30
C ALA A 19 6.25 1.26 11.50
N ALA A 20 5.78 2.48 11.30
CA ALA A 20 4.54 2.73 10.57
C ALA A 20 4.58 4.06 9.83
N THR A 21 3.85 4.13 8.71
CA THR A 21 3.67 5.38 7.98
C THR A 21 2.65 6.29 8.65
N MET A 22 2.72 7.58 8.39
CA MET A 22 1.72 8.63 8.62
C MET A 22 1.37 8.98 10.08
N SER A 23 1.49 8.08 11.06
CA SER A 23 0.99 8.33 12.41
C SER A 23 1.98 7.92 13.52
N PRO A 24 2.69 8.89 14.15
CA PRO A 24 3.49 8.59 15.34
C PRO A 24 2.63 8.12 16.53
N ILE A 25 1.37 8.50 16.56
CA ILE A 25 0.38 8.07 17.56
C ILE A 25 0.13 6.56 17.42
N ALA A 26 -0.02 6.08 16.19
CA ALA A 26 -0.22 4.66 15.92
C ALA A 26 1.02 3.82 16.29
N VAL A 27 2.23 4.34 16.06
CA VAL A 27 3.47 3.68 16.53
C VAL A 27 3.46 3.51 18.05
N ARG A 28 3.02 4.51 18.80
CA ARG A 28 2.89 4.41 20.27
C ARG A 28 1.87 3.33 20.68
N ALA A 29 0.73 3.25 19.98
CA ALA A 29 -0.27 2.21 20.25
C ALA A 29 0.33 0.80 20.06
N GLY A 30 1.10 0.58 18.99
CA GLY A 30 1.79 -0.69 18.76
C GLY A 30 2.86 -1.01 19.82
N ILE A 31 3.69 -0.04 20.20
CA ILE A 31 4.69 -0.22 21.27
C ILE A 31 4.01 -0.56 22.61
N GLU A 32 2.89 0.09 22.92
CA GLU A 32 2.15 -0.22 24.14
C GLU A 32 1.57 -1.64 24.11
N ALA A 33 1.02 -2.09 22.99
CA ALA A 33 0.57 -3.46 22.83
C ALA A 33 1.70 -4.47 23.03
N LEU A 34 2.92 -4.22 22.48
CA LEU A 34 4.09 -5.07 22.71
C LEU A 34 4.51 -5.08 24.18
N ARG A 35 4.51 -3.93 24.88
CA ARG A 35 4.85 -3.81 26.30
C ARG A 35 3.89 -4.57 27.20
N GLN A 36 2.62 -4.60 26.84
CA GLN A 36 1.58 -5.39 27.53
C GLN A 36 1.69 -6.90 27.29
N GLY A 37 2.69 -7.35 26.52
CA GLY A 37 2.93 -8.76 26.24
C GLY A 37 2.24 -9.25 24.97
N GLY A 38 1.78 -8.33 24.13
CA GLY A 38 1.22 -8.64 22.82
C GLY A 38 2.27 -9.14 21.84
N THR A 39 1.81 -9.83 20.81
CA THR A 39 2.60 -10.32 19.66
C THR A 39 2.77 -9.23 18.60
N ALA A 40 3.58 -9.52 17.58
CA ALA A 40 3.66 -8.68 16.39
C ALA A 40 2.29 -8.47 15.72
N ALA A 41 1.40 -9.47 15.77
CA ALA A 41 0.04 -9.37 15.24
C ALA A 41 -0.85 -8.42 16.07
N ASP A 42 -0.78 -8.49 17.41
CA ASP A 42 -1.53 -7.59 18.28
C ASP A 42 -1.11 -6.14 18.06
N ALA A 43 0.20 -5.90 18.03
CA ALA A 43 0.74 -4.57 17.82
C ALA A 43 0.42 -4.03 16.43
N ALA A 44 0.55 -4.85 15.37
CA ALA A 44 0.20 -4.44 14.01
C ALA A 44 -1.30 -4.09 13.89
N ALA A 45 -2.18 -4.85 14.55
CA ALA A 45 -3.61 -4.54 14.62
C ALA A 45 -3.87 -3.20 15.33
N ALA A 46 -3.28 -2.98 16.50
CA ALA A 46 -3.43 -1.73 17.24
C ALA A 46 -2.92 -0.50 16.44
N VAL A 47 -1.80 -0.67 15.72
CA VAL A 47 -1.26 0.35 14.79
C VAL A 47 -2.27 0.65 13.69
N ALA A 48 -2.70 -0.38 12.93
CA ALA A 48 -3.56 -0.19 11.77
C ALA A 48 -4.92 0.43 12.16
N LEU A 49 -5.54 -0.04 13.26
CA LEU A 49 -6.76 0.55 13.79
C LEU A 49 -6.58 2.03 14.16
N THR A 50 -5.46 2.37 14.81
CA THR A 50 -5.17 3.76 15.21
C THR A 50 -4.85 4.63 14.01
N GLN A 51 -4.14 4.11 12.98
CA GLN A 51 -3.88 4.84 11.72
C GLN A 51 -5.20 5.25 11.06
N VAL A 52 -6.16 4.34 10.91
CA VAL A 52 -7.47 4.66 10.31
C VAL A 52 -8.18 5.77 11.07
N THR A 53 -8.24 5.69 12.42
CA THR A 53 -8.88 6.75 13.23
C THR A 53 -8.18 8.09 13.08
N THR A 54 -6.83 8.11 13.14
CA THR A 54 -6.06 9.37 13.10
C THR A 54 -6.02 9.98 11.70
N ALA A 55 -6.19 9.17 10.65
CA ALA A 55 -6.34 9.60 9.26
C ALA A 55 -7.79 10.01 8.92
N LEU A 56 -8.75 9.89 9.86
CA LEU A 56 -10.18 10.15 9.64
C LEU A 56 -10.77 9.33 8.48
N GLY A 57 -10.26 8.15 8.22
CA GLY A 57 -10.69 7.31 7.11
C GLY A 57 -10.32 7.85 5.72
N SER A 58 -9.40 8.82 5.62
CA SER A 58 -9.16 9.56 4.37
C SER A 58 -8.49 8.72 3.27
N TYR A 59 -7.40 8.04 3.55
CA TYR A 59 -6.65 7.18 2.60
C TYR A 59 -6.52 5.74 3.07
N VAL A 60 -6.98 5.45 4.27
CA VAL A 60 -7.18 4.13 4.88
C VAL A 60 -8.55 4.12 5.55
N SER A 61 -9.24 2.99 5.60
CA SER A 61 -10.61 2.93 6.14
C SER A 61 -10.87 1.61 6.85
N TYR A 62 -11.76 1.63 7.85
CA TYR A 62 -12.33 0.41 8.43
C TYR A 62 -13.16 -0.39 7.40
N ALA A 63 -13.67 0.29 6.36
CA ALA A 63 -14.24 -0.32 5.17
C ALA A 63 -13.22 -0.39 4.02
N GLY A 64 -11.94 -0.63 4.33
CA GLY A 64 -10.82 -0.76 3.38
C GLY A 64 -10.37 -2.21 3.23
N ILE A 65 -9.09 -2.36 2.88
CA ILE A 65 -8.41 -3.63 2.63
C ILE A 65 -7.11 -3.74 3.42
N LEU A 66 -6.61 -4.98 3.55
CA LEU A 66 -5.38 -5.30 4.25
C LEU A 66 -4.64 -6.44 3.57
N GLN A 67 -3.31 -6.33 3.48
CA GLN A 67 -2.40 -7.37 3.02
C GLN A 67 -1.33 -7.63 4.08
N LEU A 68 -1.07 -8.89 4.41
CA LEU A 68 -0.14 -9.31 5.45
C LEU A 68 0.83 -10.37 4.93
N VAL A 69 2.10 -10.22 5.30
CA VAL A 69 3.08 -11.31 5.37
C VAL A 69 3.56 -11.41 6.82
N TYR A 70 3.45 -12.59 7.40
CA TYR A 70 3.74 -12.84 8.81
C TYR A 70 4.76 -13.96 8.98
N TYR A 71 5.85 -13.68 9.69
CA TYR A 71 6.78 -14.71 10.16
C TYR A 71 6.45 -15.05 11.62
N ASP A 72 6.14 -16.30 11.86
CA ASP A 72 5.90 -16.84 13.20
C ASP A 72 7.20 -17.50 13.72
N ALA A 73 7.82 -16.87 14.72
CA ALA A 73 9.09 -17.33 15.28
C ALA A 73 8.96 -18.67 16.01
N GLU A 74 7.78 -19.01 16.53
CA GLU A 74 7.55 -20.29 17.24
C GLU A 74 7.59 -21.47 16.27
N SER A 75 6.93 -21.34 15.12
CA SER A 75 6.90 -22.41 14.09
C SER A 75 7.99 -22.27 13.03
N GLY A 76 8.66 -21.14 12.94
CA GLY A 76 9.61 -20.81 11.88
C GLY A 76 8.98 -20.62 10.49
N LYS A 77 7.66 -20.44 10.41
CA LYS A 77 6.91 -20.37 9.15
C LYS A 77 6.55 -18.94 8.76
N VAL A 78 6.59 -18.68 7.45
CA VAL A 78 6.00 -17.48 6.87
C VAL A 78 4.61 -17.79 6.33
N SER A 79 3.64 -16.93 6.61
CA SER A 79 2.26 -17.02 6.13
C SER A 79 1.86 -15.74 5.43
N SER A 80 0.94 -15.83 4.47
CA SER A 80 0.35 -14.67 3.81
C SER A 80 -1.16 -14.65 4.01
N MET A 81 -1.72 -13.43 4.17
CA MET A 81 -3.16 -13.23 4.21
C MET A 81 -3.55 -12.08 3.29
N ASN A 82 -4.51 -12.34 2.41
CA ASN A 82 -5.20 -11.33 1.62
C ASN A 82 -6.58 -11.06 2.24
N ALA A 83 -6.77 -9.87 2.78
CA ALA A 83 -8.04 -9.31 3.19
C ALA A 83 -8.39 -8.12 2.28
N GLY A 84 -8.42 -8.39 0.97
CA GLY A 84 -8.73 -7.47 -0.11
C GLY A 84 -10.24 -7.28 -0.30
N TRP A 85 -10.59 -6.64 -1.42
CA TRP A 85 -11.97 -6.47 -1.84
C TRP A 85 -12.54 -7.78 -2.39
N ASN A 86 -13.85 -8.02 -2.16
CA ASN A 86 -14.63 -8.91 -3.02
C ASN A 86 -15.61 -8.09 -3.87
N SER A 87 -15.82 -8.53 -5.11
CA SER A 87 -16.86 -7.99 -5.97
C SER A 87 -18.25 -8.44 -5.48
N TYR A 88 -19.32 -7.77 -5.93
CA TYR A 88 -20.68 -8.19 -5.61
C TYR A 88 -21.16 -9.28 -6.55
N LEU A 89 -21.91 -10.26 -6.03
CA LEU A 89 -22.57 -11.31 -6.82
C LEU A 89 -23.47 -10.74 -7.93
N GLY A 90 -24.12 -9.62 -7.65
CA GLY A 90 -25.02 -8.95 -8.58
C GLY A 90 -24.34 -8.03 -9.61
N GLU A 91 -23.00 -7.83 -9.56
CA GLU A 91 -22.31 -6.95 -10.50
C GLU A 91 -21.84 -7.73 -11.74
N THR A 92 -22.73 -7.81 -12.72
CA THR A 92 -22.53 -8.59 -13.96
C THR A 92 -22.00 -7.76 -15.15
N ASP A 93 -21.93 -6.44 -15.01
CA ASP A 93 -21.41 -5.53 -16.05
C ASP A 93 -20.46 -4.46 -15.45
N PRO A 94 -19.31 -4.88 -14.92
CA PRO A 94 -18.41 -3.98 -14.19
C PRO A 94 -17.76 -2.90 -15.06
N ARG A 95 -17.73 -3.07 -16.40
CA ARG A 95 -17.21 -2.03 -17.32
C ARG A 95 -18.08 -0.78 -17.37
N THR A 96 -19.35 -0.87 -16.95
CA THR A 96 -20.29 0.24 -16.86
C THR A 96 -20.34 0.90 -15.48
N ILE A 97 -19.53 0.46 -14.53
CA ILE A 97 -19.38 1.15 -13.24
C ILE A 97 -18.84 2.56 -13.50
N PRO A 98 -19.46 3.61 -12.91
CA PRO A 98 -18.95 4.97 -13.07
C PRO A 98 -17.47 5.08 -12.65
N VAL A 99 -16.66 5.77 -13.44
CA VAL A 99 -15.24 5.98 -13.15
C VAL A 99 -15.12 6.78 -11.84
N ALA A 100 -14.16 6.44 -11.02
CA ALA A 100 -13.84 7.20 -9.82
C ALA A 100 -13.28 8.59 -10.19
N ASP A 101 -13.62 9.58 -9.38
CA ASP A 101 -13.08 10.93 -9.55
C ASP A 101 -11.68 11.02 -8.93
N LEU A 102 -10.66 11.07 -9.77
CA LEU A 102 -9.25 11.22 -9.38
C LEU A 102 -8.90 12.60 -8.81
N GLY A 103 -9.87 13.52 -8.67
CA GLY A 103 -9.59 14.90 -8.27
C GLY A 103 -9.04 15.77 -9.40
N SER A 104 -8.96 15.21 -10.62
CA SER A 104 -8.60 15.94 -11.85
C SER A 104 -9.79 16.62 -12.52
N LEU A 105 -10.99 16.47 -11.98
CA LEU A 105 -12.14 17.23 -12.46
C LEU A 105 -11.92 18.71 -12.13
N PRO A 106 -12.10 19.62 -13.12
CA PRO A 106 -12.05 21.05 -12.86
C PRO A 106 -12.95 21.42 -11.68
N ILE A 107 -12.47 22.32 -10.84
CA ILE A 107 -13.25 22.86 -9.70
C ILE A 107 -14.64 23.23 -10.20
N GLY A 108 -15.70 22.64 -9.60
CA GLY A 108 -17.09 22.91 -9.94
C GLY A 108 -17.75 21.92 -10.91
N LYS A 109 -17.07 20.89 -11.47
CA LYS A 109 -17.76 19.76 -12.08
C LYS A 109 -18.26 18.83 -10.99
N LYS A 110 -19.58 18.61 -10.95
CA LYS A 110 -20.18 17.59 -10.10
C LYS A 110 -19.64 16.20 -10.49
N PRO A 111 -19.38 15.29 -9.52
CA PRO A 111 -19.20 13.88 -9.81
C PRO A 111 -20.36 13.41 -10.72
N SER A 112 -20.09 12.47 -11.61
CA SER A 112 -21.15 11.91 -12.47
C SER A 112 -22.33 11.52 -11.60
N ASP A 113 -23.55 11.93 -11.97
CA ASP A 113 -24.80 11.58 -11.26
C ASP A 113 -25.14 10.07 -11.37
N GLY A 114 -24.16 9.25 -11.75
CA GLY A 114 -24.30 7.80 -11.85
C GLY A 114 -24.38 7.12 -10.48
N ALA A 115 -24.78 5.86 -10.48
CA ALA A 115 -24.99 5.02 -9.30
C ALA A 115 -23.70 4.89 -8.46
N GLN A 116 -23.52 5.79 -7.49
CA GLN A 116 -22.33 5.87 -6.65
C GLN A 116 -22.12 4.60 -5.81
N GLY A 117 -23.21 3.95 -5.41
CA GLY A 117 -23.17 2.68 -4.68
C GLY A 117 -22.54 1.53 -5.48
N ARG A 118 -22.53 1.58 -6.83
CA ARG A 118 -21.83 0.59 -7.67
C ARG A 118 -20.32 0.71 -7.61
N LYS A 119 -19.80 1.85 -7.15
CA LYS A 119 -18.36 2.05 -6.98
C LYS A 119 -17.81 1.36 -5.73
N THR A 120 -18.68 0.94 -4.79
CA THR A 120 -18.27 0.26 -3.56
C THR A 120 -18.01 -1.22 -3.80
N LEU A 121 -17.26 -1.85 -2.87
CA LEU A 121 -16.94 -3.28 -2.86
C LEU A 121 -17.12 -3.83 -1.45
N VAL A 122 -17.15 -5.16 -1.29
CA VAL A 122 -17.14 -5.78 0.03
C VAL A 122 -15.78 -5.53 0.69
N PRO A 123 -15.71 -4.84 1.84
CA PRO A 123 -14.45 -4.49 2.48
C PRO A 123 -13.82 -5.69 3.21
N GLY A 124 -12.48 -5.73 3.29
CA GLY A 124 -11.77 -6.82 3.95
C GLY A 124 -11.05 -6.44 5.22
N PHE A 125 -10.76 -5.16 5.45
CA PHE A 125 -9.87 -4.71 6.52
C PHE A 125 -10.22 -5.30 7.89
N MET A 126 -11.45 -5.14 8.36
CA MET A 126 -11.82 -5.56 9.72
C MET A 126 -11.81 -7.08 9.90
N ALA A 127 -12.26 -7.84 8.89
CA ALA A 127 -12.14 -9.30 8.89
C ALA A 127 -10.67 -9.75 8.91
N GLY A 128 -9.80 -9.04 8.17
CA GLY A 128 -8.36 -9.26 8.16
C GLY A 128 -7.73 -9.04 9.54
N ILE A 129 -8.02 -7.93 10.19
CA ILE A 129 -7.57 -7.63 11.56
C ILE A 129 -7.96 -8.76 12.52
N GLN A 130 -9.23 -9.17 12.52
CA GLN A 130 -9.67 -10.25 13.41
C GLN A 130 -9.06 -11.59 13.04
N SER A 131 -8.91 -11.90 11.75
CA SER A 131 -8.32 -13.18 11.31
C SER A 131 -6.84 -13.27 11.69
N MET A 132 -6.08 -12.18 11.54
CA MET A 132 -4.69 -12.09 11.99
C MET A 132 -4.59 -12.27 13.50
N HIS A 133 -5.42 -11.58 14.28
CA HIS A 133 -5.46 -11.69 15.73
C HIS A 133 -5.83 -13.10 16.20
N ARG A 134 -6.87 -13.73 15.63
CA ARG A 134 -7.27 -15.10 15.98
C ARG A 134 -6.15 -16.12 15.79
N ARG A 135 -5.27 -15.89 14.81
CA ARG A 135 -4.20 -16.83 14.48
C ARG A 135 -2.93 -16.60 15.29
N PHE A 136 -2.59 -15.35 15.57
CA PHE A 136 -1.29 -14.98 16.14
C PHE A 136 -1.37 -14.05 17.35
N GLY A 137 -2.54 -13.51 17.69
CA GLY A 137 -2.72 -12.59 18.82
C GLY A 137 -2.72 -13.30 20.16
N ARG A 138 -2.36 -12.55 21.21
CA ARG A 138 -2.37 -12.97 22.62
C ARG A 138 -3.17 -12.03 23.52
N LEU A 139 -3.22 -10.73 23.18
CA LEU A 139 -4.02 -9.78 23.94
C LEU A 139 -5.52 -9.99 23.66
N PRO A 140 -6.41 -9.58 24.57
CA PRO A 140 -7.84 -9.53 24.27
C PRO A 140 -8.09 -8.66 23.02
N PHE A 141 -8.90 -9.16 22.08
CA PHE A 141 -9.19 -8.43 20.84
C PHE A 141 -9.73 -7.02 21.08
N SER A 142 -10.57 -6.87 22.11
CA SER A 142 -11.15 -5.59 22.54
C SER A 142 -10.11 -4.53 22.87
N ASP A 143 -8.98 -4.95 23.46
CA ASP A 143 -7.97 -4.03 23.99
C ASP A 143 -7.20 -3.34 22.87
N LEU A 144 -7.10 -3.99 21.69
CA LEU A 144 -6.46 -3.43 20.51
C LEU A 144 -7.17 -2.20 19.96
N PHE A 145 -8.45 -2.03 20.28
CA PHE A 145 -9.26 -0.88 19.86
C PHE A 145 -9.12 0.33 20.78
N ALA A 146 -8.59 0.16 21.99
CA ALA A 146 -8.58 1.21 23.00
C ALA A 146 -7.96 2.54 22.52
N PRO A 147 -6.78 2.57 21.85
CA PRO A 147 -6.23 3.81 21.32
C PRO A 147 -7.12 4.44 20.24
N ALA A 148 -7.62 3.65 19.28
CA ALA A 148 -8.49 4.12 18.21
C ALA A 148 -9.80 4.74 18.76
N ILE A 149 -10.44 4.06 19.72
CA ILE A 149 -11.66 4.55 20.38
C ILE A 149 -11.36 5.84 21.14
N TRP A 150 -10.22 5.90 21.87
CA TRP A 150 -9.87 7.08 22.64
C TRP A 150 -9.72 8.32 21.72
N TYR A 151 -9.03 8.18 20.56
CA TYR A 151 -8.87 9.29 19.62
C TYR A 151 -10.18 9.63 18.89
N ALA A 152 -11.05 8.65 18.65
CA ALA A 152 -12.37 8.91 18.10
C ALA A 152 -13.26 9.72 19.06
N ASP A 153 -13.23 9.40 20.37
CA ASP A 153 -13.99 10.11 21.42
C ASP A 153 -13.43 11.50 21.73
N ASN A 154 -12.10 11.57 21.89
CA ASN A 154 -11.44 12.79 22.34
C ASN A 154 -11.01 13.71 21.21
N GLY A 155 -11.15 13.24 19.97
CA GLY A 155 -10.87 13.98 18.75
C GLY A 155 -9.41 13.93 18.31
N VAL A 156 -9.22 14.07 17.00
CA VAL A 156 -7.95 14.18 16.29
C VAL A 156 -7.74 15.64 15.92
N THR A 157 -6.53 16.15 16.09
CA THR A 157 -6.19 17.50 15.62
C THR A 157 -6.05 17.51 14.10
N ILE A 158 -6.79 18.39 13.43
CA ILE A 158 -6.72 18.57 11.99
C ILE A 158 -5.35 19.14 11.60
N THR A 159 -4.61 18.38 10.81
CA THR A 159 -3.34 18.81 10.23
C THR A 159 -3.57 19.66 8.97
N PRO A 160 -2.56 20.43 8.50
CA PRO A 160 -2.65 21.13 7.20
C PRO A 160 -3.00 20.20 6.03
N LEU A 161 -2.55 18.94 6.07
CA LEU A 161 -2.85 17.93 5.06
C LEU A 161 -4.34 17.53 5.10
N LEU A 162 -4.88 17.23 6.28
CA LEU A 162 -6.29 16.90 6.43
C LEU A 162 -7.21 18.08 6.08
N ASP A 163 -6.83 19.31 6.44
CA ASP A 163 -7.54 20.54 6.02
C ASP A 163 -7.59 20.65 4.48
N ALA A 164 -6.46 20.44 3.80
CA ALA A 164 -6.42 20.42 2.34
C ALA A 164 -7.32 19.32 1.74
N TYR A 165 -7.35 18.14 2.36
CA TYR A 165 -8.21 17.03 1.94
C TYR A 165 -9.71 17.35 2.13
N PHE A 166 -10.11 17.95 3.25
CA PHE A 166 -11.49 18.40 3.45
C PHE A 166 -11.93 19.41 2.39
N LYS A 167 -11.09 20.41 2.10
CA LYS A 167 -11.36 21.40 1.05
C LYS A 167 -11.49 20.75 -0.34
N MET A 168 -10.62 19.78 -0.64
CA MET A 168 -10.65 19.05 -1.91
C MET A 168 -11.93 18.22 -2.08
N ARG A 169 -12.45 17.63 -1.00
CA ARG A 169 -13.56 16.68 -1.01
C ARG A 169 -14.87 17.19 -0.42
N GLU A 170 -14.95 18.48 -0.09
CA GLU A 170 -16.15 19.10 0.50
C GLU A 170 -17.42 18.76 -0.30
N THR A 171 -17.41 19.00 -1.61
CA THR A 171 -18.54 18.73 -2.50
C THR A 171 -18.95 17.25 -2.48
N THR A 172 -17.99 16.34 -2.51
CA THR A 172 -18.24 14.90 -2.47
C THR A 172 -18.82 14.46 -1.15
N LEU A 173 -18.20 14.84 -0.03
CA LEU A 173 -18.64 14.46 1.31
C LEU A 173 -19.98 15.12 1.69
N SER A 174 -20.29 16.30 1.18
CA SER A 174 -21.56 16.99 1.43
C SER A 174 -22.75 16.40 0.64
N ARG A 175 -22.52 15.41 -0.20
CA ARG A 175 -23.55 14.85 -1.09
C ARG A 175 -24.66 14.11 -0.34
N THR A 176 -24.31 13.33 0.68
CA THR A 176 -25.27 12.60 1.53
C THR A 176 -25.55 13.32 2.85
N ALA A 177 -26.61 12.95 3.54
CA ALA A 177 -26.93 13.50 4.87
C ALA A 177 -25.86 13.10 5.89
N GLU A 178 -25.43 11.83 5.85
CA GLU A 178 -24.40 11.26 6.72
C GLU A 178 -23.03 11.87 6.44
N GLY A 179 -22.70 12.13 5.17
CA GLY A 179 -21.48 12.83 4.80
C GLY A 179 -21.45 14.28 5.30
N ARG A 180 -22.58 15.00 5.23
CA ARG A 180 -22.70 16.33 5.85
C ARG A 180 -22.57 16.27 7.37
N ALA A 181 -23.18 15.28 8.03
CA ALA A 181 -23.03 15.06 9.47
C ALA A 181 -21.58 14.74 9.84
N PHE A 182 -20.86 13.97 9.01
CA PHE A 182 -19.44 13.71 9.16
C PHE A 182 -18.62 15.01 9.09
N LEU A 183 -18.89 15.90 8.12
CA LEU A 183 -18.17 17.18 7.99
C LEU A 183 -18.47 18.17 9.14
N ASN A 184 -19.71 18.23 9.62
CA ASN A 184 -20.19 19.27 10.53
C ASN A 184 -19.98 18.95 12.02
N GLN A 185 -19.16 17.97 12.37
CA GLN A 185 -19.01 17.50 13.76
C GLN A 185 -18.49 18.57 14.74
N ALA A 186 -17.81 19.59 14.26
CA ALA A 186 -17.30 20.68 15.09
C ALA A 186 -18.19 21.94 15.09
N GLY A 187 -19.42 21.87 14.54
CA GLY A 187 -20.28 23.04 14.37
C GLY A 187 -19.79 24.08 13.37
N SER A 188 -18.71 23.77 12.66
CA SER A 188 -18.18 24.53 11.53
C SER A 188 -18.56 23.82 10.22
N PRO A 189 -18.86 24.54 9.15
CA PRO A 189 -19.21 23.92 7.88
C PRO A 189 -18.07 23.08 7.29
N LEU A 190 -16.81 23.33 7.65
CA LEU A 190 -15.64 22.58 7.21
C LEU A 190 -14.55 22.62 8.30
N PRO A 191 -13.98 21.46 8.70
CA PRO A 191 -12.88 21.40 9.66
C PRO A 191 -11.62 22.09 9.08
N LYS A 192 -10.87 22.80 9.95
CA LYS A 192 -9.67 23.55 9.60
C LYS A 192 -8.47 23.10 10.41
N THR A 193 -7.29 23.40 9.92
CA THR A 193 -6.02 23.19 10.65
C THR A 193 -6.11 23.69 12.08
N GLY A 194 -5.80 22.82 13.03
CA GLY A 194 -5.84 23.08 14.47
C GLY A 194 -7.16 22.74 15.15
N ASP A 195 -8.24 22.54 14.40
CA ASP A 195 -9.51 22.10 14.97
C ASP A 195 -9.39 20.69 15.55
N ARG A 196 -10.24 20.41 16.55
CA ARG A 196 -10.37 19.08 17.12
C ARG A 196 -11.57 18.37 16.52
N PHE A 197 -11.31 17.28 15.78
CA PHE A 197 -12.33 16.51 15.08
C PHE A 197 -12.72 15.27 15.87
N VAL A 198 -13.87 15.28 16.48
CA VAL A 198 -14.45 14.17 17.27
C VAL A 198 -15.24 13.26 16.34
N GLN A 199 -15.10 11.94 16.49
CA GLN A 199 -15.72 10.93 15.63
C GLN A 199 -16.67 10.04 16.45
N ALA A 200 -17.70 10.64 17.07
CA ALA A 200 -18.59 9.94 18.02
C ALA A 200 -19.28 8.71 17.43
N SER A 201 -19.78 8.80 16.19
CA SER A 201 -20.38 7.65 15.49
C SER A 201 -19.37 6.54 15.25
N LEU A 202 -18.15 6.89 14.83
CA LEU A 202 -17.06 5.92 14.67
C LEU A 202 -16.70 5.27 16.01
N ALA A 203 -16.60 6.04 17.10
CA ALA A 203 -16.30 5.49 18.42
C ALA A 203 -17.33 4.44 18.85
N SER A 204 -18.62 4.70 18.58
CA SER A 204 -19.71 3.75 18.85
C SER A 204 -19.56 2.47 18.01
N THR A 205 -19.26 2.60 16.72
CA THR A 205 -19.00 1.47 15.81
C THR A 205 -17.82 0.65 16.30
N LEU A 206 -16.70 1.29 16.66
CA LEU A 206 -15.50 0.60 17.14
C LEU A 206 -15.74 -0.16 18.45
N ARG A 207 -16.52 0.41 19.38
CA ARG A 207 -16.93 -0.30 20.60
C ARG A 207 -17.78 -1.53 20.29
N ALA A 208 -18.69 -1.43 19.34
CA ALA A 208 -19.51 -2.57 18.92
C ALA A 208 -18.65 -3.68 18.32
N VAL A 209 -17.66 -3.34 17.47
CA VAL A 209 -16.73 -4.30 16.90
C VAL A 209 -15.80 -4.88 17.97
N ALA A 210 -15.26 -4.05 18.87
CA ALA A 210 -14.41 -4.51 19.98
C ALA A 210 -15.13 -5.54 20.87
N ALA A 211 -16.41 -5.33 21.15
CA ALA A 211 -17.22 -6.21 22.00
C ALA A 211 -17.69 -7.49 21.27
N ASN A 212 -18.05 -7.40 20.00
CA ASN A 212 -18.76 -8.46 19.29
C ASN A 212 -17.94 -9.06 18.12
N GLY A 213 -16.74 -8.55 17.86
CA GLY A 213 -15.91 -8.96 16.74
C GLY A 213 -16.31 -8.33 15.40
N ALA A 214 -15.53 -8.66 14.36
CA ALA A 214 -15.73 -8.17 13.00
C ALA A 214 -17.10 -8.54 12.41
N GLU A 215 -17.75 -9.56 12.92
CA GLU A 215 -19.09 -10.00 12.52
C GLU A 215 -20.11 -8.84 12.57
N THR A 216 -19.90 -7.85 13.45
CA THR A 216 -20.66 -6.60 13.49
C THR A 216 -20.74 -5.92 12.12
N MET A 217 -19.64 -5.98 11.35
CA MET A 217 -19.55 -5.34 10.03
C MET A 217 -20.02 -6.24 8.87
N TYR A 218 -20.09 -7.57 9.05
CA TYR A 218 -20.42 -8.48 7.95
C TYR A 218 -21.81 -9.10 8.05
N SER A 219 -22.22 -9.55 9.22
CA SER A 219 -23.56 -10.10 9.45
C SER A 219 -24.42 -9.28 10.40
N GLY A 220 -23.80 -8.31 11.08
CA GLY A 220 -24.43 -7.45 12.09
C GLY A 220 -25.00 -6.14 11.55
N PRO A 221 -25.33 -5.20 12.46
CA PRO A 221 -26.02 -3.95 12.12
C PRO A 221 -25.27 -3.07 11.13
N TRP A 222 -23.93 -2.92 11.26
CA TRP A 222 -23.15 -2.10 10.34
C TRP A 222 -23.26 -2.62 8.91
N GLY A 223 -23.17 -3.95 8.70
CA GLY A 223 -23.32 -4.55 7.39
C GLY A 223 -24.68 -4.27 6.76
N GLN A 224 -25.75 -4.28 7.57
CA GLN A 224 -27.10 -3.93 7.11
C GLN A 224 -27.17 -2.46 6.68
N HIS A 225 -26.60 -1.54 7.46
CA HIS A 225 -26.54 -0.11 7.12
C HIS A 225 -25.71 0.13 5.86
N PHE A 226 -24.56 -0.55 5.72
CA PHE A 226 -23.72 -0.47 4.51
C PHE A 226 -24.48 -0.91 3.27
N VAL A 227 -25.13 -2.08 3.31
CA VAL A 227 -25.93 -2.59 2.18
C VAL A 227 -27.05 -1.62 1.82
N ALA A 228 -27.79 -1.12 2.82
CA ALA A 228 -28.86 -0.17 2.59
C ALA A 228 -28.34 1.14 1.94
N ALA A 229 -27.23 1.67 2.45
CA ALA A 229 -26.61 2.88 1.91
C ALA A 229 -26.10 2.67 0.47
N ALA A 230 -25.43 1.55 0.19
CA ALA A 230 -24.99 1.23 -1.17
C ALA A 230 -26.15 1.07 -2.14
N GLN A 231 -27.22 0.36 -1.74
CA GLN A 231 -28.42 0.16 -2.57
C GLN A 231 -29.18 1.44 -2.83
N SER A 232 -29.32 2.33 -1.83
CA SER A 232 -30.00 3.63 -2.01
C SER A 232 -29.29 4.52 -3.03
N GLU A 233 -28.00 4.27 -3.28
CA GLU A 233 -27.16 4.92 -4.28
C GLU A 233 -26.96 4.08 -5.55
N GLY A 234 -27.88 3.13 -5.83
CA GLY A 234 -27.90 2.28 -7.02
C GLY A 234 -26.85 1.16 -7.03
N GLY A 235 -26.27 0.82 -5.88
CA GLY A 235 -25.31 -0.26 -5.72
C GLY A 235 -25.94 -1.65 -5.76
N LYS A 236 -25.08 -2.67 -5.91
CA LYS A 236 -25.46 -4.09 -5.99
C LYS A 236 -25.18 -4.89 -4.73
N ALA A 237 -24.70 -4.24 -3.66
CA ALA A 237 -24.38 -4.88 -2.40
C ALA A 237 -25.58 -5.63 -1.81
N THR A 238 -25.35 -6.83 -1.27
CA THR A 238 -26.34 -7.62 -0.54
C THR A 238 -25.76 -8.12 0.78
N MET A 239 -26.63 -8.50 1.71
CA MET A 239 -26.19 -9.16 2.96
C MET A 239 -25.55 -10.53 2.71
N GLU A 240 -25.83 -11.16 1.57
CA GLU A 240 -25.17 -12.39 1.17
C GLU A 240 -23.71 -12.10 0.79
N ASP A 241 -23.43 -11.05 0.03
CA ASP A 241 -22.07 -10.62 -0.30
C ASP A 241 -21.25 -10.38 0.97
N MET A 242 -21.84 -9.67 1.94
CA MET A 242 -21.18 -9.37 3.21
C MET A 242 -20.87 -10.64 4.01
N LYS A 243 -21.88 -11.52 4.22
CA LYS A 243 -21.75 -12.75 5.03
C LYS A 243 -20.78 -13.78 4.45
N ARG A 244 -20.61 -13.79 3.12
CA ARG A 244 -19.69 -14.70 2.43
C ARG A 244 -18.23 -14.28 2.56
N TYR A 245 -17.97 -13.04 2.93
CA TYR A 245 -16.61 -12.52 2.97
C TYR A 245 -15.74 -13.30 3.96
N GLN A 246 -14.58 -13.75 3.50
CA GLN A 246 -13.54 -14.39 4.32
C GLN A 246 -12.15 -13.90 3.84
N PRO A 247 -11.26 -13.51 4.75
CA PRO A 247 -9.85 -13.29 4.40
C PRO A 247 -9.22 -14.58 3.88
N ILE A 248 -8.36 -14.49 2.88
CA ILE A 248 -7.73 -15.64 2.24
C ILE A 248 -6.34 -15.83 2.85
N TRP A 249 -6.15 -16.94 3.58
CA TRP A 249 -4.83 -17.40 3.99
C TRP A 249 -4.26 -18.29 2.89
N GLU A 250 -3.05 -17.97 2.46
CA GLU A 250 -2.36 -18.68 1.39
C GLU A 250 -0.86 -18.78 1.67
N GLU A 251 -0.21 -19.75 1.04
CA GLU A 251 1.25 -19.83 1.08
C GLU A 251 1.84 -18.58 0.41
N PRO A 252 2.83 -17.93 1.02
CA PRO A 252 3.48 -16.80 0.41
C PRO A 252 4.21 -17.23 -0.87
N LEU A 253 4.21 -16.36 -1.86
CA LEU A 253 5.13 -16.50 -2.99
C LEU A 253 6.55 -16.18 -2.53
N SER A 254 7.53 -16.84 -3.14
CA SER A 254 8.93 -16.59 -2.80
C SER A 254 9.86 -16.76 -3.98
N THR A 255 11.02 -16.10 -3.90
CA THR A 255 12.18 -16.34 -4.74
C THR A 255 13.45 -16.25 -3.92
N THR A 256 14.55 -16.72 -4.47
CA THR A 256 15.87 -16.46 -3.92
C THR A 256 16.49 -15.22 -4.59
N TYR A 257 17.20 -14.40 -3.84
CA TYR A 257 17.98 -13.27 -4.33
C TYR A 257 19.29 -13.16 -3.56
N LEU A 258 20.41 -13.35 -4.23
CA LEU A 258 21.75 -13.31 -3.63
C LEU A 258 21.88 -14.15 -2.34
N GLY A 259 21.34 -15.37 -2.36
CA GLY A 259 21.41 -16.31 -1.23
C GLY A 259 20.39 -16.08 -0.12
N HIS A 260 19.52 -15.06 -0.23
CA HIS A 260 18.40 -14.82 0.66
C HIS A 260 17.09 -15.31 0.06
N THR A 261 16.15 -15.74 0.89
CA THR A 261 14.78 -16.04 0.46
C THR A 261 13.89 -14.83 0.71
N ILE A 262 13.22 -14.35 -0.33
CA ILE A 262 12.30 -13.22 -0.26
C ILE A 262 10.88 -13.77 -0.28
N PHE A 263 10.13 -13.56 0.80
CA PHE A 263 8.72 -13.90 0.89
C PHE A 263 7.87 -12.66 0.64
N ALA A 264 6.91 -12.80 -0.28
CA ALA A 264 5.93 -11.78 -0.65
C ALA A 264 4.51 -12.36 -0.45
N PRO A 265 3.44 -11.56 -0.57
CA PRO A 265 2.07 -12.08 -0.53
C PRO A 265 1.84 -13.27 -1.47
N GLY A 266 0.76 -14.02 -1.23
CA GLY A 266 0.43 -15.20 -2.02
C GLY A 266 -0.14 -14.88 -3.41
N ARG A 267 -0.68 -15.92 -4.08
CA ARG A 267 -1.08 -15.89 -5.50
C ARG A 267 -2.20 -14.91 -5.85
N SER A 268 -2.98 -14.50 -4.86
CA SER A 268 -4.05 -13.51 -5.04
C SER A 268 -3.57 -12.06 -5.16
N ASN A 269 -2.24 -11.83 -5.18
CA ASN A 269 -1.62 -10.51 -5.14
C ASN A 269 -0.71 -10.26 -6.36
N ASP A 270 -1.00 -9.24 -7.16
CA ASP A 270 -0.23 -8.88 -8.35
C ASP A 270 1.13 -8.24 -8.00
N GLY A 271 1.18 -7.41 -6.95
CA GLY A 271 2.42 -6.77 -6.50
C GLY A 271 3.49 -7.75 -6.04
N ALA A 272 3.09 -8.91 -5.50
CA ALA A 272 4.02 -9.97 -5.14
C ALA A 272 4.78 -10.48 -6.37
N TYR A 273 4.08 -10.73 -7.47
CA TYR A 273 4.71 -11.14 -8.74
C TYR A 273 5.67 -10.08 -9.24
N GLN A 274 5.28 -8.79 -9.18
CA GLN A 274 6.14 -7.69 -9.63
C GLN A 274 7.45 -7.62 -8.82
N VAL A 275 7.39 -7.69 -7.49
CA VAL A 275 8.59 -7.66 -6.64
C VAL A 275 9.51 -8.85 -6.93
N LEU A 276 8.96 -10.07 -6.97
CA LEU A 276 9.76 -11.28 -7.14
C LEU A 276 10.36 -11.38 -8.56
N GLU A 277 9.61 -11.00 -9.59
CA GLU A 277 10.11 -10.90 -10.96
C GLU A 277 11.21 -9.86 -11.07
N ALA A 278 11.03 -8.66 -10.51
CA ALA A 278 12.04 -7.60 -10.52
C ALA A 278 13.35 -8.05 -9.87
N LEU A 279 13.29 -8.76 -8.75
CA LEU A 279 14.50 -9.29 -8.09
C LEU A 279 15.19 -10.38 -8.89
N ASN A 280 14.43 -11.27 -9.56
CA ASN A 280 14.99 -12.26 -10.45
C ASN A 280 15.70 -11.62 -11.65
N LEU A 281 15.12 -10.57 -12.22
CA LEU A 281 15.74 -9.78 -13.30
C LEU A 281 16.99 -9.04 -12.82
N ALA A 282 16.94 -8.46 -11.61
CA ALA A 282 18.08 -7.77 -10.99
C ALA A 282 19.27 -8.72 -10.78
N GLU A 283 19.03 -9.98 -10.42
CA GLU A 283 20.07 -11.00 -10.28
C GLU A 283 20.65 -11.41 -11.65
N GLU A 284 19.81 -11.63 -12.67
CA GLU A 284 20.27 -11.95 -14.02
C GLU A 284 21.08 -10.83 -14.67
N LEU A 285 20.68 -9.58 -14.48
CA LEU A 285 21.39 -8.40 -14.96
C LEU A 285 22.61 -8.02 -14.11
N LYS A 286 22.90 -8.79 -13.04
CA LYS A 286 24.09 -8.63 -12.18
C LYS A 286 24.16 -7.25 -11.51
N LEU A 287 23.04 -6.75 -10.98
CA LEU A 287 23.01 -5.47 -10.26
C LEU A 287 23.95 -5.47 -9.03
N ASP A 288 24.23 -6.66 -8.46
CA ASP A 288 25.22 -6.85 -7.40
C ASP A 288 26.66 -6.50 -7.79
N ARG A 289 26.96 -6.46 -9.10
CA ARG A 289 28.27 -6.09 -9.65
C ARG A 289 28.34 -4.64 -10.14
N MET A 290 27.23 -3.93 -10.07
CA MET A 290 27.13 -2.51 -10.39
C MET A 290 27.20 -1.70 -9.09
N GLY A 291 27.46 -0.41 -9.19
CA GLY A 291 27.32 0.50 -8.07
C GLY A 291 25.86 0.72 -7.66
N SER A 292 25.66 1.49 -6.60
CA SER A 292 24.30 1.92 -6.24
C SER A 292 23.67 2.73 -7.39
N TYR A 293 22.42 2.44 -7.72
CA TYR A 293 21.67 3.15 -8.77
C TYR A 293 21.65 4.67 -8.55
N ALA A 294 21.80 5.14 -7.32
CA ALA A 294 21.86 6.57 -7.02
C ALA A 294 23.16 7.25 -7.47
N LYS A 295 24.20 6.46 -7.79
CA LYS A 295 25.54 6.95 -8.17
C LYS A 295 26.04 6.37 -9.50
N ASP A 296 25.55 5.22 -9.91
CA ASP A 296 25.91 4.54 -11.17
C ASP A 296 24.77 4.64 -12.17
N PRO A 297 24.93 5.41 -13.27
CA PRO A 297 23.92 5.53 -14.32
C PRO A 297 23.54 4.20 -14.98
N ASN A 298 24.44 3.24 -15.09
CA ASN A 298 24.15 1.92 -15.67
C ASN A 298 23.23 1.13 -14.74
N ALA A 299 23.51 1.18 -13.43
CA ALA A 299 22.64 0.55 -12.43
C ALA A 299 21.26 1.22 -12.38
N PHE A 300 21.21 2.57 -12.47
CA PHE A 300 19.94 3.29 -12.59
C PHE A 300 19.14 2.83 -13.80
N GLN A 301 19.76 2.83 -14.98
CA GLN A 301 19.11 2.43 -16.22
C GLN A 301 18.62 0.99 -16.17
N ALA A 302 19.43 0.06 -15.65
CA ALA A 302 19.04 -1.35 -15.52
C ALA A 302 17.85 -1.50 -14.57
N LEU A 303 17.89 -0.85 -13.40
CA LEU A 303 16.82 -0.97 -12.41
C LEU A 303 15.52 -0.30 -12.89
N SER A 304 15.61 0.89 -13.51
CA SER A 304 14.45 1.55 -14.13
C SER A 304 13.79 0.67 -15.18
N ARG A 305 14.56 0.03 -16.08
CA ARG A 305 14.05 -0.90 -17.09
C ARG A 305 13.35 -2.11 -16.46
N ILE A 306 13.94 -2.71 -15.43
CA ILE A 306 13.33 -3.83 -14.69
C ILE A 306 11.96 -3.42 -14.14
N LEU A 307 11.92 -2.31 -13.40
CA LEU A 307 10.69 -1.84 -12.76
C LEU A 307 9.60 -1.56 -13.78
N SER A 308 9.99 -1.09 -14.90
CA SER A 308 9.13 -0.82 -16.02
C SER A 308 8.57 -2.08 -16.67
N ASP A 309 9.39 -3.10 -16.92
CA ASP A 309 8.94 -4.37 -17.51
C ASP A 309 7.90 -5.06 -16.62
N VAL A 310 8.16 -5.12 -15.29
CA VAL A 310 7.24 -5.78 -14.37
C VAL A 310 5.91 -5.03 -14.22
N GLU A 311 5.92 -3.70 -14.34
CA GLU A 311 4.69 -2.89 -14.34
C GLU A 311 3.84 -3.17 -15.59
N PHE A 312 4.47 -3.30 -16.76
CA PHE A 312 3.78 -3.62 -18.02
C PHE A 312 3.07 -4.94 -18.00
N ASP A 313 3.71 -5.94 -17.40
CA ASP A 313 3.12 -7.24 -17.23
C ASP A 313 1.90 -7.18 -16.31
N SER A 314 1.96 -6.38 -15.26
CA SER A 314 0.84 -6.17 -14.35
C SER A 314 -0.36 -5.51 -15.03
N LEU A 315 -0.10 -4.52 -15.87
CA LEU A 315 -1.13 -3.79 -16.61
C LEU A 315 -1.67 -4.58 -17.82
N ALA A 316 -1.10 -5.73 -18.14
CA ALA A 316 -1.48 -6.59 -19.27
C ALA A 316 -1.61 -5.83 -20.61
N ILE A 317 -0.66 -4.92 -20.87
CA ILE A 317 -0.67 -4.07 -22.08
C ILE A 317 -0.58 -4.92 -23.33
N PRO A 318 -1.53 -4.81 -24.28
CA PRO A 318 -1.59 -5.69 -25.45
C PRO A 318 -0.29 -5.73 -26.26
N GLN A 319 0.35 -4.57 -26.48
CA GLN A 319 1.59 -4.47 -27.26
C GLN A 319 2.75 -5.21 -26.57
N VAL A 320 2.84 -5.15 -25.24
CA VAL A 320 3.83 -5.86 -24.45
C VAL A 320 3.57 -7.36 -24.47
N GLN A 321 2.31 -7.76 -24.30
CA GLN A 321 1.92 -9.17 -24.38
C GLN A 321 2.20 -9.77 -25.77
N ASP A 322 1.91 -9.03 -26.84
CA ASP A 322 2.20 -9.47 -28.21
C ASP A 322 3.70 -9.59 -28.46
N TYR A 323 4.49 -8.62 -28.01
CA TYR A 323 5.94 -8.69 -28.05
C TYR A 323 6.47 -9.93 -27.31
N LYS A 324 6.00 -10.17 -26.07
CA LYS A 324 6.39 -11.34 -25.29
C LYS A 324 6.02 -12.65 -25.98
N ARG A 325 4.80 -12.78 -26.51
CA ARG A 325 4.37 -13.97 -27.29
C ARG A 325 5.25 -14.21 -28.51
N GLN A 326 5.56 -13.16 -29.30
CA GLN A 326 6.41 -13.25 -30.49
C GLN A 326 7.83 -13.74 -30.16
N ASN A 327 8.32 -13.44 -28.96
CA ASN A 327 9.61 -13.89 -28.45
C ASN A 327 9.51 -15.20 -27.65
N GLY A 328 8.37 -15.87 -27.68
CA GLY A 328 8.14 -17.16 -27.02
C GLY A 328 8.17 -17.10 -25.50
N LEU A 329 7.90 -15.94 -24.89
CA LEU A 329 7.75 -15.80 -23.44
C LEU A 329 6.33 -16.22 -23.01
N SER A 330 6.25 -16.89 -21.87
CA SER A 330 4.98 -17.21 -21.23
C SER A 330 4.32 -15.94 -20.68
N LEU A 331 3.00 -15.87 -20.75
CA LEU A 331 2.20 -14.83 -20.09
C LEU A 331 1.59 -15.33 -18.76
N LEU A 332 1.87 -16.58 -18.38
CA LEU A 332 1.39 -17.13 -17.11
C LEU A 332 2.12 -16.46 -15.94
N ARG A 333 1.35 -16.00 -14.95
CA ARG A 333 1.89 -15.28 -13.79
C ARG A 333 2.96 -16.09 -13.06
N ASP A 334 2.73 -17.38 -12.82
CA ASP A 334 3.67 -18.24 -12.10
C ASP A 334 5.02 -18.42 -12.84
N ASP A 335 5.01 -18.37 -14.18
CA ASP A 335 6.25 -18.46 -14.94
C ASP A 335 7.11 -17.22 -14.77
N ARG A 336 6.50 -16.04 -14.58
CA ARG A 336 7.18 -14.74 -14.44
C ARG A 336 8.14 -14.69 -13.25
N ILE A 337 7.84 -15.37 -12.15
CA ILE A 337 8.71 -15.42 -10.97
C ILE A 337 9.74 -16.54 -11.02
N SER A 338 9.89 -17.21 -12.16
CA SER A 338 10.90 -18.27 -12.33
C SER A 338 12.25 -17.73 -12.85
N LYS A 339 13.36 -18.31 -12.40
CA LYS A 339 14.71 -17.94 -12.87
C LYS A 339 14.90 -18.16 -14.39
N PRO A 340 14.40 -19.27 -15.00
CA PRO A 340 14.47 -19.42 -16.46
C PRO A 340 13.73 -18.31 -17.22
N TYR A 341 12.60 -17.84 -16.73
CA TYR A 341 11.88 -16.72 -17.34
C TYR A 341 12.70 -15.44 -17.25
N ALA A 342 13.19 -15.09 -16.06
CA ALA A 342 14.03 -13.90 -15.87
C ALA A 342 15.25 -13.89 -16.79
N LYS A 343 15.94 -15.03 -16.97
CA LYS A 343 17.07 -15.16 -17.90
C LYS A 343 16.67 -14.83 -19.35
N ARG A 344 15.50 -15.26 -19.79
CA ARG A 344 15.01 -14.99 -21.16
C ARG A 344 14.61 -13.52 -21.33
N VAL A 345 13.90 -12.96 -20.35
CA VAL A 345 13.51 -11.54 -20.36
C VAL A 345 14.75 -10.65 -20.34
N ALA A 346 15.72 -10.91 -19.45
CA ALA A 346 16.95 -10.14 -19.37
C ALA A 346 17.73 -10.10 -20.71
N ALA A 347 17.75 -11.21 -21.45
CA ALA A 347 18.36 -11.26 -22.79
C ALA A 347 17.64 -10.37 -23.81
N LEU A 348 16.32 -10.18 -23.66
CA LEU A 348 15.52 -9.31 -24.53
C LEU A 348 15.62 -7.84 -24.12
N MET A 349 15.73 -7.56 -22.82
CA MET A 349 15.86 -6.19 -22.29
C MET A 349 17.12 -5.46 -22.79
N ALA A 350 18.15 -6.20 -23.20
CA ALA A 350 19.37 -5.63 -23.78
C ALA A 350 19.12 -4.88 -25.12
N PHE A 351 17.99 -5.09 -25.76
CA PHE A 351 17.69 -4.59 -27.10
C PHE A 351 16.57 -3.52 -27.16
N HIS A 352 15.86 -3.20 -26.07
CA HIS A 352 14.69 -2.31 -26.12
C HIS A 352 14.67 -1.26 -25.00
N GLY A 353 14.25 -0.04 -25.40
CA GLY A 353 14.04 1.09 -24.49
C GLY A 353 12.67 1.08 -23.83
N GLN A 354 12.64 1.65 -22.71
CA GLN A 354 11.61 2.26 -21.84
C GLN A 354 10.12 1.85 -21.91
N ALA A 355 9.52 2.09 -20.82
CA ALA A 355 8.35 1.54 -20.15
C ALA A 355 7.03 2.33 -20.19
N PRO A 356 5.85 1.71 -20.09
CA PRO A 356 4.54 2.36 -19.98
C PRO A 356 3.96 2.49 -18.55
N GLN A 357 2.77 2.98 -18.54
CA GLN A 357 1.99 3.69 -17.57
C GLN A 357 1.26 2.79 -16.54
N ALA A 358 1.27 3.19 -15.27
CA ALA A 358 0.31 2.74 -14.26
C ALA A 358 -0.66 3.87 -13.87
N SER A 359 -1.84 3.52 -13.38
CA SER A 359 -2.78 4.50 -12.83
C SER A 359 -2.32 4.95 -11.43
N PRO A 360 -2.44 6.23 -11.08
CA PRO A 360 -2.07 6.70 -9.76
C PRO A 360 -2.94 6.03 -8.70
N SER A 361 -2.32 5.32 -7.77
CA SER A 361 -2.96 4.90 -6.53
C SER A 361 -2.44 5.81 -5.42
N PRO A 362 -3.21 6.79 -4.98
CA PRO A 362 -2.79 7.65 -3.89
C PRO A 362 -3.03 6.97 -2.55
N HIS A 363 -2.04 7.01 -1.70
CA HIS A 363 -2.08 6.79 -0.26
C HIS A 363 -2.58 5.43 0.24
N THR A 364 -1.71 4.80 0.97
CA THR A 364 -1.85 3.53 1.69
C THR A 364 -1.09 3.72 2.99
N ASP A 365 -1.38 2.95 4.04
CA ASP A 365 -0.52 2.88 5.21
C ASP A 365 0.22 1.54 5.29
N ALA A 366 1.43 1.60 5.82
CA ALA A 366 2.34 0.48 6.00
C ALA A 366 2.73 0.34 7.46
N VAL A 367 2.90 -0.91 7.89
CA VAL A 367 3.28 -1.28 9.26
C VAL A 367 4.29 -2.43 9.21
N VAL A 368 5.39 -2.29 9.94
CA VAL A 368 6.32 -3.38 10.26
C VAL A 368 6.45 -3.47 11.77
N VAL A 369 6.21 -4.65 12.32
CA VAL A 369 6.37 -4.93 13.75
C VAL A 369 7.25 -6.15 13.93
N ILE A 370 8.16 -6.09 14.90
CA ILE A 370 8.95 -7.23 15.38
C ILE A 370 8.72 -7.34 16.88
N ASP A 371 8.29 -8.49 17.36
CA ASP A 371 8.05 -8.72 18.79
C ASP A 371 9.28 -9.34 19.49
N ARG A 372 9.19 -9.46 20.80
CA ARG A 372 10.27 -10.01 21.65
C ARG A 372 10.63 -11.47 21.38
N TRP A 373 9.75 -12.22 20.72
CA TRP A 373 10.01 -13.62 20.35
C TRP A 373 10.59 -13.73 18.94
N GLY A 374 10.71 -12.60 18.21
CA GLY A 374 11.23 -12.53 16.86
C GLY A 374 10.18 -12.75 15.78
N SER A 375 8.88 -12.83 16.13
CA SER A 375 7.83 -12.85 15.13
C SER A 375 7.69 -11.49 14.46
N ILE A 376 7.35 -11.50 13.17
CA ILE A 376 7.32 -10.29 12.33
C ILE A 376 5.97 -10.18 11.63
N ALA A 377 5.34 -9.02 11.74
CA ALA A 377 4.22 -8.62 10.90
C ALA A 377 4.65 -7.53 9.92
N ALA A 378 4.62 -7.81 8.63
CA ALA A 378 4.73 -6.81 7.57
C ALA A 378 3.34 -6.67 6.91
N LEU A 379 2.74 -5.47 7.04
CA LEU A 379 1.34 -5.22 6.71
C LEU A 379 1.20 -3.93 5.93
N SER A 380 0.33 -3.95 4.91
CA SER A 380 -0.15 -2.75 4.23
C SER A 380 -1.67 -2.73 4.22
N HIS A 381 -2.28 -1.56 4.42
CA HIS A 381 -3.72 -1.39 4.33
C HIS A 381 -4.09 -0.09 3.62
N SER A 382 -5.22 -0.09 2.93
CA SER A 382 -5.56 0.97 1.98
C SER A 382 -7.07 1.07 1.76
N ILE A 383 -7.48 2.16 1.12
CA ILE A 383 -8.75 2.24 0.39
C ILE A 383 -8.57 2.03 -1.11
N ASN A 384 -7.33 2.00 -1.58
CA ASN A 384 -6.96 1.77 -2.99
C ASN A 384 -7.68 2.70 -3.97
N THR A 385 -7.90 3.94 -3.55
CA THR A 385 -8.58 5.00 -4.30
C THR A 385 -8.14 6.37 -3.78
N VAL A 386 -8.74 7.45 -4.28
CA VAL A 386 -8.51 8.81 -3.82
C VAL A 386 -9.06 9.05 -2.41
N VAL A 387 -8.60 10.10 -1.77
CA VAL A 387 -8.98 10.49 -0.40
C VAL A 387 -10.49 10.42 -0.20
N TRP A 388 -10.95 9.62 0.78
CA TRP A 388 -12.34 9.25 1.09
C TRP A 388 -13.14 8.63 -0.06
N GLY A 389 -12.52 8.40 -1.23
CA GLY A 389 -13.24 8.02 -2.44
C GLY A 389 -14.10 9.15 -3.02
N SER A 390 -14.91 8.83 -4.02
CA SER A 390 -15.80 9.77 -4.70
C SER A 390 -17.29 9.48 -4.48
N THR A 391 -17.64 8.54 -3.61
CA THR A 391 -19.05 8.17 -3.38
C THR A 391 -19.77 9.19 -2.51
N GLY A 392 -19.10 9.80 -1.54
CA GLY A 392 -19.72 10.61 -0.48
C GLY A 392 -20.61 9.81 0.48
N ILE A 393 -20.58 8.48 0.39
CA ILE A 393 -21.30 7.58 1.31
C ILE A 393 -20.51 7.49 2.61
N VAL A 394 -21.19 7.67 3.73
CA VAL A 394 -20.67 7.46 5.09
C VAL A 394 -21.63 6.53 5.82
N VAL A 395 -21.13 5.51 6.50
CA VAL A 395 -21.93 4.55 7.25
C VAL A 395 -21.42 4.49 8.68
N ASP A 396 -22.24 4.89 9.63
CA ASP A 396 -21.95 4.89 11.07
C ASP A 396 -20.57 5.49 11.41
N GLY A 397 -20.24 6.62 10.77
CA GLY A 397 -18.98 7.34 10.95
C GLY A 397 -17.81 6.83 10.09
N ILE A 398 -18.00 5.83 9.24
CA ILE A 398 -16.97 5.28 8.34
C ILE A 398 -17.25 5.74 6.91
N PRO A 399 -16.37 6.57 6.29
CA PRO A 399 -16.44 6.89 4.87
C PRO A 399 -16.20 5.63 4.01
N ILE A 400 -17.03 5.44 2.97
CA ILE A 400 -17.00 4.26 2.11
C ILE A 400 -16.24 4.56 0.83
N PRO A 401 -15.14 3.83 0.55
CA PRO A 401 -14.33 4.02 -0.66
C PRO A 401 -15.06 3.61 -1.95
N ASP A 402 -14.55 4.11 -3.07
CA ASP A 402 -15.07 3.88 -4.43
C ASP A 402 -14.14 2.97 -5.27
N ALA A 403 -13.55 1.97 -4.64
CA ALA A 403 -12.51 1.14 -5.25
C ALA A 403 -12.92 0.47 -6.58
N ALA A 404 -14.20 0.13 -6.78
CA ALA A 404 -14.68 -0.43 -8.04
C ALA A 404 -14.61 0.56 -9.21
N GLY A 405 -14.70 1.87 -8.93
CA GLY A 405 -14.56 2.92 -9.93
C GLY A 405 -13.16 3.05 -10.55
N PHE A 406 -12.14 2.43 -9.97
CA PHE A 406 -10.78 2.33 -10.51
C PHE A 406 -10.46 0.97 -11.12
N GLN A 407 -11.25 -0.05 -10.83
CA GLN A 407 -10.89 -1.44 -11.07
C GLN A 407 -11.83 -2.15 -12.04
N GLN A 408 -12.57 -1.41 -12.90
CA GLN A 408 -13.55 -1.99 -13.83
C GLN A 408 -12.94 -3.09 -14.70
N ALA A 409 -11.70 -2.92 -15.18
CA ALA A 409 -11.02 -3.92 -16.01
C ALA A 409 -10.70 -5.20 -15.21
N ARG A 410 -10.20 -5.06 -13.95
CA ARG A 410 -9.95 -6.20 -13.06
C ARG A 410 -11.23 -6.92 -12.68
N LEU A 411 -12.28 -6.16 -12.35
CA LEU A 411 -13.59 -6.72 -12.04
C LEU A 411 -14.20 -7.47 -13.24
N ALA A 412 -13.97 -7.01 -14.47
CA ALA A 412 -14.41 -7.68 -15.67
C ALA A 412 -13.60 -8.96 -16.01
N ALA A 413 -12.46 -9.15 -15.38
CA ALA A 413 -11.62 -10.34 -15.55
C ALA A 413 -11.88 -11.44 -14.52
N ILE A 414 -12.71 -11.18 -13.51
CA ILE A 414 -13.09 -12.14 -12.46
C ILE A 414 -14.59 -12.44 -12.51
N LYS A 415 -15.02 -13.47 -11.79
CA LYS A 415 -16.46 -13.76 -11.65
C LYS A 415 -17.08 -12.84 -10.60
N PRO A 416 -18.35 -12.45 -10.75
CA PRO A 416 -19.09 -11.76 -9.69
C PRO A 416 -19.01 -12.53 -8.36
N GLY A 417 -18.71 -11.83 -7.28
CA GLY A 417 -18.49 -12.39 -5.94
C GLY A 417 -17.05 -12.82 -5.64
N ASP A 418 -16.16 -12.87 -6.63
CA ASP A 418 -14.77 -13.26 -6.43
C ASP A 418 -13.91 -12.14 -5.81
N PRO A 419 -12.80 -12.51 -5.15
CA PRO A 419 -11.80 -11.56 -4.67
C PRO A 419 -11.14 -10.78 -5.82
N VAL A 420 -10.96 -9.48 -5.60
CA VAL A 420 -10.26 -8.59 -6.55
C VAL A 420 -8.76 -8.66 -6.29
N PRO A 421 -7.91 -8.89 -7.32
CA PRO A 421 -6.46 -8.91 -7.17
C PRO A 421 -5.92 -7.62 -6.53
N GLN A 422 -4.91 -7.75 -5.66
CA GLN A 422 -4.30 -6.65 -4.90
C GLN A 422 -2.87 -6.39 -5.35
N ASP A 423 -2.38 -5.15 -5.13
CA ASP A 423 -1.04 -4.73 -5.53
C ASP A 423 -0.09 -4.50 -4.33
N MET A 424 -0.62 -4.38 -3.11
CA MET A 424 0.19 -4.14 -1.91
C MET A 424 1.09 -5.35 -1.62
N ALA A 425 2.40 -5.15 -1.60
CA ALA A 425 3.38 -6.22 -1.50
C ALA A 425 4.36 -6.01 -0.32
N PRO A 426 3.90 -6.14 0.94
CA PRO A 426 4.83 -6.24 2.06
C PRO A 426 5.68 -7.51 1.91
N VAL A 427 6.95 -7.45 2.35
CA VAL A 427 7.91 -8.55 2.18
C VAL A 427 8.67 -8.84 3.47
N ILE A 428 9.09 -10.11 3.62
CA ILE A 428 10.04 -10.56 4.64
C ILE A 428 11.20 -11.26 3.93
N VAL A 429 12.42 -10.86 4.29
CA VAL A 429 13.67 -11.41 3.76
C VAL A 429 14.31 -12.31 4.80
N MET A 430 14.64 -13.53 4.40
CA MET A 430 15.27 -14.53 5.26
C MET A 430 16.69 -14.84 4.80
N SER A 431 17.61 -14.98 5.73
CA SER A 431 18.93 -15.59 5.54
C SER A 431 18.92 -16.97 6.17
N GLY A 432 18.85 -18.02 5.35
CA GLY A 432 18.53 -19.35 5.85
C GLY A 432 17.17 -19.39 6.56
N THR A 433 17.16 -19.73 7.85
CA THR A 433 15.94 -19.75 8.69
C THR A 433 15.70 -18.48 9.50
N GLN A 434 16.57 -17.49 9.38
CA GLN A 434 16.51 -16.27 10.18
C GLN A 434 15.97 -15.09 9.37
N PRO A 435 14.98 -14.35 9.87
CA PRO A 435 14.56 -13.10 9.24
C PRO A 435 15.66 -12.04 9.42
N VAL A 436 15.94 -11.27 8.37
CA VAL A 436 16.97 -10.21 8.40
C VAL A 436 16.41 -8.84 8.05
N LEU A 437 15.29 -8.79 7.29
CA LEU A 437 14.68 -7.55 6.85
C LEU A 437 13.18 -7.76 6.60
N ALA A 438 12.37 -6.83 7.03
CA ALA A 438 10.97 -6.73 6.67
C ALA A 438 10.69 -5.34 6.11
N ILE A 439 9.90 -5.25 5.04
CA ILE A 439 9.55 -3.99 4.37
C ILE A 439 8.06 -3.98 4.10
N ALA A 440 7.43 -2.83 4.32
CA ALA A 440 6.10 -2.54 3.82
C ALA A 440 6.12 -1.16 3.15
N SER A 441 5.68 -1.11 1.90
CA SER A 441 5.72 0.10 1.08
C SER A 441 4.32 0.54 0.67
N VAL A 442 4.19 1.83 0.40
CA VAL A 442 2.93 2.51 0.06
C VAL A 442 3.16 3.56 -1.02
N GLY A 443 2.08 4.07 -1.59
CA GLY A 443 2.11 5.09 -2.64
C GLY A 443 2.18 4.50 -4.05
N SER A 444 2.14 5.36 -5.06
CA SER A 444 2.06 4.93 -6.46
C SER A 444 3.30 4.16 -6.92
N SER A 445 4.48 4.49 -6.39
CA SER A 445 5.74 3.78 -6.67
C SER A 445 6.11 2.79 -5.56
N LEU A 446 5.14 2.06 -4.98
CA LEU A 446 5.38 1.12 -3.88
C LEU A 446 6.28 -0.05 -4.28
N ILE A 447 6.13 -0.59 -5.51
CA ILE A 447 6.97 -1.68 -6.02
C ILE A 447 8.41 -1.20 -6.24
N PRO A 448 8.68 -0.09 -6.96
CA PRO A 448 10.00 0.52 -7.03
C PRO A 448 10.64 0.74 -5.65
N GLU A 449 9.87 1.22 -4.68
CA GLU A 449 10.35 1.47 -3.32
C GLU A 449 10.79 0.19 -2.63
N THR A 450 9.99 -0.87 -2.67
CA THR A 450 10.33 -2.18 -2.11
C THR A 450 11.57 -2.77 -2.78
N VAL A 451 11.61 -2.78 -4.12
CA VAL A 451 12.70 -3.38 -4.89
C VAL A 451 14.02 -2.64 -4.67
N ARG A 452 14.02 -1.28 -4.73
CA ARG A 452 15.23 -0.50 -4.53
C ARG A 452 15.84 -0.68 -3.13
N LEU A 453 15.00 -0.85 -2.10
CA LEU A 453 15.46 -1.09 -0.73
C LEU A 453 16.10 -2.47 -0.60
N ILE A 454 15.51 -3.51 -1.20
CA ILE A 454 16.10 -4.84 -1.21
C ILE A 454 17.41 -4.85 -2.00
N VAL A 455 17.44 -4.27 -3.20
CA VAL A 455 18.66 -4.16 -4.03
C VAL A 455 19.74 -3.35 -3.31
N GLY A 456 19.39 -2.19 -2.75
CA GLY A 456 20.32 -1.36 -1.99
C GLY A 456 20.94 -2.11 -0.81
N THR A 457 20.13 -2.83 -0.05
CA THR A 457 20.58 -3.54 1.15
C THR A 457 21.36 -4.81 0.81
N LEU A 458 20.86 -5.66 -0.10
CA LEU A 458 21.44 -6.97 -0.36
C LEU A 458 22.51 -6.96 -1.47
N ALA A 459 22.29 -6.21 -2.56
CA ALA A 459 23.23 -6.17 -3.69
C ALA A 459 24.33 -5.11 -3.49
N ASN A 460 23.97 -3.94 -3.00
CA ASN A 460 24.94 -2.85 -2.79
C ASN A 460 25.50 -2.79 -1.36
N HIS A 461 25.07 -3.69 -0.47
CA HIS A 461 25.51 -3.77 0.93
C HIS A 461 25.37 -2.45 1.69
N LEU A 462 24.38 -1.64 1.33
CA LEU A 462 24.10 -0.40 2.05
C LEU A 462 23.42 -0.72 3.38
N ASP A 463 23.80 0.03 4.41
CA ASP A 463 23.01 0.01 5.63
C ASP A 463 21.59 0.57 5.34
N PRO A 464 20.58 0.14 6.10
CA PRO A 464 19.18 0.51 5.83
C PRO A 464 18.93 2.02 5.80
N LEU A 465 19.65 2.82 6.61
CA LEU A 465 19.53 4.27 6.61
C LEU A 465 20.00 4.86 5.28
N THR A 466 21.15 4.42 4.78
CA THR A 466 21.69 4.85 3.48
C THR A 466 20.78 4.41 2.34
N ALA A 467 20.25 3.18 2.38
CA ALA A 467 19.30 2.69 1.38
C ALA A 467 18.00 3.52 1.36
N MET A 468 17.45 3.84 2.55
CA MET A 468 16.26 4.70 2.68
C MET A 468 16.50 6.13 2.21
N ALA A 469 17.69 6.68 2.47
CA ALA A 469 18.05 8.05 2.09
C ALA A 469 18.37 8.21 0.59
N ALA A 470 18.55 7.12 -0.15
CA ALA A 470 18.76 7.20 -1.60
C ALA A 470 17.53 7.79 -2.31
N PRO A 471 17.72 8.50 -3.44
CA PRO A 471 16.62 9.07 -4.20
C PRO A 471 15.56 8.01 -4.58
N PRO A 472 14.25 8.34 -4.56
CA PRO A 472 13.23 7.39 -4.97
C PRO A 472 13.33 7.12 -6.47
N LEU A 473 13.02 5.88 -6.85
CA LEU A 473 12.72 5.53 -8.24
C LEU A 473 11.23 5.75 -8.46
N LEU A 474 10.90 6.47 -9.51
CA LEU A 474 9.54 6.89 -9.80
C LEU A 474 9.06 6.22 -11.08
N LEU A 475 7.83 5.74 -11.07
CA LEU A 475 7.16 5.33 -12.30
C LEU A 475 6.59 6.57 -12.99
N ASN A 476 6.82 6.68 -14.31
CA ASN A 476 6.15 7.71 -15.08
C ASN A 476 4.69 7.31 -15.32
N MET A 477 3.78 7.95 -14.59
CA MET A 477 2.34 7.66 -14.58
C MET A 477 1.55 8.48 -15.60
N GLU A 478 2.20 9.38 -16.34
CA GLU A 478 1.52 10.24 -17.31
C GLU A 478 1.22 9.49 -18.62
N PRO A 479 0.10 9.78 -19.30
CA PRO A 479 -0.14 9.28 -20.65
C PRO A 479 0.97 9.75 -21.60
N PRO A 480 1.37 8.92 -22.61
CA PRO A 480 2.29 9.38 -23.64
C PRO A 480 1.77 10.65 -24.33
N LYS A 481 2.62 11.63 -24.52
CA LYS A 481 2.32 12.85 -25.30
C LYS A 481 2.29 12.50 -26.79
N ALA A 482 1.78 13.41 -27.62
CA ALA A 482 1.77 13.23 -29.07
C ALA A 482 3.19 12.98 -29.62
N GLY A 483 3.38 11.85 -30.30
CA GLY A 483 4.69 11.42 -30.82
C GLY A 483 5.52 10.56 -29.86
N GLU A 484 5.12 10.41 -28.61
CA GLU A 484 5.70 9.47 -27.66
C GLU A 484 4.99 8.12 -27.72
N THR A 485 5.73 7.07 -27.40
CA THR A 485 5.18 5.76 -27.11
C THR A 485 5.43 5.46 -25.63
N PHE A 486 4.82 4.42 -25.12
CA PHE A 486 5.17 3.93 -23.80
C PHE A 486 6.68 3.60 -23.65
N PHE A 487 7.38 3.34 -24.72
CA PHE A 487 8.81 2.98 -24.73
C PHE A 487 9.76 4.15 -24.92
N THR A 488 9.25 5.35 -25.19
CA THR A 488 10.08 6.55 -25.50
C THR A 488 9.84 7.71 -24.55
N ARG A 489 9.10 7.49 -23.46
CA ARG A 489 8.85 8.55 -22.46
C ARG A 489 10.08 8.79 -21.58
N PRO A 490 10.27 10.03 -21.08
CA PRO A 490 11.34 10.33 -20.15
C PRO A 490 11.16 9.61 -18.82
N GLU A 491 12.25 9.20 -18.19
CA GLU A 491 12.27 8.81 -16.79
C GLU A 491 12.05 10.04 -15.89
N ILE A 492 11.17 9.91 -14.91
CA ILE A 492 10.93 11.00 -13.96
C ILE A 492 11.92 10.89 -12.81
N ILE A 493 12.65 11.96 -12.54
CA ILE A 493 13.53 12.07 -11.39
C ILE A 493 13.20 13.32 -10.55
N PRO A 494 13.36 13.25 -9.20
CA PRO A 494 13.17 14.43 -8.36
C PRO A 494 14.24 15.48 -8.64
N GLN A 495 13.82 16.74 -8.78
CA GLN A 495 14.74 17.86 -8.93
C GLN A 495 15.69 17.97 -7.72
N GLY A 496 17.00 18.05 -7.99
CA GLY A 496 18.04 18.16 -6.98
C GLY A 496 18.34 16.85 -6.21
N ALA A 497 17.81 15.71 -6.64
CA ALA A 497 18.08 14.42 -6.01
C ALA A 497 19.34 13.74 -6.55
N TYR A 498 19.79 14.12 -7.73
CA TYR A 498 20.97 13.61 -8.41
C TYR A 498 21.93 14.74 -8.81
N GLU A 499 23.22 14.45 -8.82
CA GLU A 499 24.24 15.40 -9.27
C GLU A 499 24.08 15.70 -10.77
N PRO A 500 24.36 16.93 -11.22
CA PRO A 500 24.23 17.29 -12.64
C PRO A 500 25.01 16.38 -13.59
N GLU A 501 26.23 15.99 -13.20
CA GLU A 501 27.06 15.07 -13.98
C GLU A 501 26.42 13.69 -14.15
N PHE A 502 25.72 13.19 -13.11
CA PHE A 502 24.97 11.94 -13.18
C PHE A 502 23.86 12.03 -14.23
N ILE A 503 23.09 13.12 -14.21
CA ILE A 503 21.99 13.36 -15.17
C ILE A 503 22.53 13.43 -16.61
N GLU A 504 23.63 14.13 -16.83
CA GLU A 504 24.26 14.20 -18.15
C GLU A 504 24.75 12.83 -18.66
N ARG A 505 25.29 12.00 -17.77
CA ARG A 505 25.68 10.62 -18.10
C ARG A 505 24.47 9.74 -18.45
N LEU A 506 23.33 9.92 -17.79
CA LEU A 506 22.08 9.23 -18.15
C LEU A 506 21.64 9.63 -19.56
N LYS A 507 21.64 10.92 -19.89
CA LYS A 507 21.30 11.41 -21.24
C LYS A 507 22.26 10.90 -22.31
N GLN A 508 23.56 10.87 -22.02
CA GLN A 508 24.58 10.34 -22.93
C GLN A 508 24.42 8.82 -23.19
N SER A 509 23.86 8.09 -22.24
CA SER A 509 23.51 6.68 -22.41
C SER A 509 22.21 6.46 -23.21
N GLY A 510 21.59 7.53 -23.72
CA GLY A 510 20.35 7.48 -24.51
C GLY A 510 19.07 7.44 -23.67
N MET A 511 19.16 7.70 -22.36
CA MET A 511 17.99 7.81 -21.49
C MET A 511 17.48 9.25 -21.46
N ASP A 512 16.22 9.45 -21.83
CA ASP A 512 15.56 10.73 -21.64
C ASP A 512 15.09 10.86 -20.18
N VAL A 513 15.32 12.00 -19.56
CA VAL A 513 14.99 12.26 -18.15
C VAL A 513 14.29 13.59 -17.99
N GLU A 514 13.18 13.60 -17.26
CA GLU A 514 12.41 14.78 -16.86
C GLU A 514 12.56 15.02 -15.36
N GLN A 515 13.02 16.20 -14.97
CA GLN A 515 13.12 16.59 -13.57
C GLN A 515 11.82 17.24 -13.12
N LYS A 516 11.20 16.67 -12.05
CA LYS A 516 10.00 17.23 -11.44
C LYS A 516 10.29 17.79 -10.05
N SER A 517 9.60 18.87 -9.69
CA SER A 517 9.68 19.48 -8.37
C SER A 517 9.25 18.49 -7.27
N GLN A 518 9.67 18.76 -6.04
CA GLN A 518 9.29 17.94 -4.88
C GLN A 518 7.76 17.85 -4.69
N THR A 519 7.03 18.90 -5.04
CA THR A 519 5.56 18.89 -4.96
C THR A 519 4.94 17.97 -6.00
N GLU A 520 5.44 17.98 -7.23
CA GLU A 520 4.96 17.09 -8.30
C GLU A 520 5.27 15.62 -8.02
N VAL A 521 6.47 15.31 -7.52
CA VAL A 521 6.84 13.93 -7.20
C VAL A 521 6.15 13.39 -5.94
N TYR A 522 5.62 14.25 -5.08
CA TYR A 522 4.95 13.83 -3.85
C TYR A 522 3.79 12.85 -4.11
N GLY A 523 3.01 13.08 -5.16
CA GLY A 523 1.86 12.24 -5.53
C GLY A 523 2.22 10.92 -6.23
N ILE A 524 3.46 10.77 -6.69
CA ILE A 524 3.90 9.59 -7.47
C ILE A 524 4.98 8.76 -6.79
N LYS A 525 5.62 9.26 -5.73
CA LYS A 525 6.67 8.53 -5.02
C LYS A 525 6.10 7.37 -4.19
N GLY A 526 6.96 6.39 -3.93
CA GLY A 526 6.76 5.42 -2.88
C GLY A 526 7.27 5.92 -1.53
N THR A 527 6.75 5.36 -0.46
CA THR A 527 7.25 5.51 0.92
C THR A 527 7.25 4.14 1.56
N ALA A 528 8.27 3.82 2.33
CA ALA A 528 8.37 2.54 3.02
C ALA A 528 8.64 2.71 4.50
N VAL A 529 8.28 1.70 5.27
CA VAL A 529 8.82 1.41 6.59
C VAL A 529 9.49 0.07 6.55
N LEU A 530 10.56 -0.07 7.33
CA LEU A 530 11.32 -1.31 7.41
C LEU A 530 11.73 -1.64 8.84
N GLY A 531 11.99 -2.92 9.07
CA GLY A 531 12.61 -3.40 10.29
C GLY A 531 13.72 -4.38 9.94
N THR A 532 14.88 -4.28 10.57
CA THR A 532 15.97 -5.24 10.45
C THR A 532 16.17 -5.96 11.77
N PHE A 533 16.61 -7.19 11.66
CA PHE A 533 16.96 -8.04 12.79
C PHE A 533 18.41 -8.53 12.63
N ASP A 534 19.28 -8.13 13.55
CA ASP A 534 20.62 -8.68 13.63
C ASP A 534 20.59 -9.93 14.51
N THR A 535 20.77 -11.07 13.88
CA THR A 535 20.69 -12.39 14.54
C THR A 535 21.84 -12.67 15.52
N HIS A 536 22.96 -11.93 15.44
CA HIS A 536 24.11 -12.08 16.33
C HIS A 536 23.99 -11.23 17.58
N SER A 537 23.59 -9.97 17.42
CA SER A 537 23.47 -9.02 18.53
C SER A 537 22.06 -8.95 19.11
N HIS A 538 21.07 -9.58 18.48
CA HIS A 538 19.64 -9.44 18.78
C HIS A 538 19.13 -7.99 18.74
N VAL A 539 19.78 -7.13 17.96
CA VAL A 539 19.39 -5.74 17.80
C VAL A 539 18.35 -5.60 16.69
N LEU A 540 17.24 -4.98 17.04
CA LEU A 540 16.19 -4.56 16.13
C LEU A 540 16.45 -3.12 15.72
N ARG A 541 16.42 -2.84 14.41
CA ARG A 541 16.60 -1.47 13.88
C ARG A 541 15.51 -1.09 12.93
N SER A 542 15.13 0.18 12.96
CA SER A 542 14.30 0.83 11.96
C SER A 542 14.76 2.25 11.70
N ILE A 543 14.14 2.88 10.70
CA ILE A 543 14.43 4.26 10.30
C ILE A 543 13.19 5.10 10.56
N GLU A 544 13.34 6.13 11.38
CA GLU A 544 12.34 7.19 11.47
C GLU A 544 12.72 8.31 10.51
N SER A 545 11.82 8.64 9.60
CA SER A 545 11.99 9.68 8.59
C SER A 545 10.71 10.54 8.48
N PRO A 546 10.53 11.52 9.38
CA PRO A 546 9.29 12.30 9.48
C PRO A 546 8.92 13.05 8.19
N ASN A 547 9.91 13.51 7.44
CA ASN A 547 9.70 14.24 6.18
C ASN A 547 9.23 13.36 5.00
N VAL A 548 9.19 12.03 5.18
CA VAL A 548 8.51 11.09 4.28
C VAL A 548 7.44 10.29 5.02
N PHE A 549 7.00 10.80 6.18
CA PHE A 549 5.93 10.21 7.00
C PHE A 549 6.19 8.78 7.47
N GLY A 550 7.45 8.38 7.62
CA GLY A 550 7.84 7.14 8.28
C GLY A 550 8.19 7.39 9.75
N PHE A 551 7.55 6.69 10.68
CA PHE A 551 7.77 6.79 12.11
C PHE A 551 8.14 5.44 12.68
N ALA A 552 9.03 5.43 13.69
CA ALA A 552 9.44 4.19 14.32
C ALA A 552 9.71 4.40 15.83
N SER A 553 9.56 3.32 16.60
CA SER A 553 9.96 3.23 17.99
C SER A 553 10.40 1.80 18.30
N ALA A 554 11.36 1.67 19.21
CA ALA A 554 11.86 0.38 19.69
C ALA A 554 12.18 0.45 21.19
N TYR A 555 12.31 -0.71 21.87
CA TYR A 555 12.70 -0.80 23.28
C TYR A 555 13.42 -2.11 23.59
#